data_238462235e9a488c60751c83f7bd5bdc
#
_entry.id   238462235e9a488c60751c83f7bd5bdc
#
_cell.length_a   1.000
_cell.length_b   1.000
_cell.length_c   1.000
_cell.angle_alpha   90.00
_cell.angle_beta   90.00
_cell.angle_gamma   90.00
#
_symmetry.space_group_name_H-M   'P 1'
#
loop_
_entity.id
_entity.type
_entity.pdbx_description
1 polymer ?
#
loop_
_entity_poly.entity_id
_entity_poly.type
_entity_poly.pdbx_seq_one_letter_code
_entity_poly.pdbx_strand_id
1 'polypeptide(L)'
;EISPCDWSSDVCSSDLKSKQGKFLDFAVLCIEEMKATGHIGNAHVWERLLYNLKLFDKKLHVLCFQEIDIKYVNSYNQFMEKRGWSGNTRKHDMKTLSAILNRAIKTKEYSGNSYPFGKDGFCISALEEETRKRYLSQEYLDKLMNTVFANKPREVARRLFLFSYFCYGMSFIDMAYLKRDNIKSEGGGKYLVYKRHKTEHSKNARFIRIPLTNELCLLLQWFRDNTLLVSDYLLPFVSKDYVGEKLYNHLRSRLGRYNERLREIGEELCFQEKLTSYVSRHSMAMTLQSSGVPREMIGQVMGHKDLSTTNTYLDSFGDAEIEKVTLKSLYNNKELKL
;
A
#
# COMPACT_ATOMS: atom_id res chain seq x y z
N GLU A 1 -22.24 17.73 7.66
CA GLU A 1 -21.34 17.46 6.50
C GLU A 1 -20.40 18.64 6.35
N ILE A 2 -19.17 18.52 6.86
CA ILE A 2 -18.13 19.55 6.71
C ILE A 2 -17.22 19.08 5.59
N SER A 3 -17.20 19.83 4.50
CA SER A 3 -16.33 19.60 3.33
C SER A 3 -14.85 19.62 3.71
N PRO A 4 -14.00 18.73 3.15
CA PRO A 4 -12.57 18.64 3.49
C PRO A 4 -11.67 19.73 2.88
N CYS A 5 -12.19 20.79 2.30
CA CYS A 5 -11.45 21.65 1.37
C CYS A 5 -11.34 23.12 1.72
N ASP A 6 -11.18 23.48 2.99
CA ASP A 6 -11.00 24.91 3.34
C ASP A 6 -9.63 25.21 4.00
N TRP A 7 -8.56 24.88 3.26
CA TRP A 7 -7.17 25.14 3.70
C TRP A 7 -6.41 26.13 2.80
N SER A 8 -7.03 26.71 1.78
CA SER A 8 -6.28 27.37 0.71
C SER A 8 -6.37 28.89 0.63
N SER A 9 -7.01 29.58 1.58
CA SER A 9 -7.28 31.00 1.32
C SER A 9 -6.48 32.06 2.09
N ASP A 10 -5.71 31.75 3.14
CA ASP A 10 -5.12 32.85 3.93
C ASP A 10 -3.67 32.73 4.40
N VAL A 11 -2.77 32.06 3.67
CA VAL A 11 -1.34 32.11 4.01
C VAL A 11 -0.53 32.65 2.85
N CYS A 12 -0.25 33.95 2.87
CA CYS A 12 0.68 34.60 1.95
C CYS A 12 2.12 34.16 2.24
N SER A 13 2.90 33.84 1.20
CA SER A 13 4.28 33.35 1.30
C SER A 13 5.26 34.27 2.03
N SER A 14 4.91 35.54 2.23
CA SER A 14 5.69 36.53 3.00
C SER A 14 5.56 36.36 4.53
N ASP A 15 4.44 35.80 5.02
CA ASP A 15 4.18 35.63 6.47
C ASP A 15 4.84 34.37 7.05
N LEU A 16 5.25 33.44 6.19
CA LEU A 16 5.86 32.16 6.60
C LEU A 16 7.28 32.29 7.18
N LYS A 17 8.02 33.35 6.81
CA LYS A 17 9.39 33.58 7.31
C LYS A 17 9.47 34.06 8.75
N SER A 18 8.39 34.59 9.32
CA SER A 18 8.35 35.14 10.70
C SER A 18 7.88 34.16 11.78
N LYS A 19 7.51 32.91 11.42
CA LYS A 19 6.90 31.92 12.33
C LYS A 19 7.80 30.72 12.64
N GLN A 20 9.10 30.94 12.70
CA GLN A 20 10.08 29.91 13.12
C GLN A 20 9.71 29.33 14.50
N GLY A 21 9.64 28.00 14.60
CA GLY A 21 9.44 27.26 15.85
C GLY A 21 8.05 26.71 16.13
N LYS A 22 7.05 26.98 15.30
CA LYS A 22 5.71 26.38 15.44
C LYS A 22 5.58 25.10 14.64
N PHE A 23 5.08 24.06 15.29
CA PHE A 23 4.92 22.72 14.69
C PHE A 23 4.02 22.74 13.45
N LEU A 24 2.83 23.37 13.54
CA LEU A 24 1.86 23.38 12.45
C LEU A 24 2.41 24.08 11.20
N ASP A 25 3.00 25.26 11.36
CA ASP A 25 3.52 26.06 10.26
C ASP A 25 4.61 25.29 9.49
N PHE A 26 5.53 24.66 10.24
CA PHE A 26 6.57 23.82 9.66
C PHE A 26 5.99 22.60 8.91
N ALA A 27 5.00 21.92 9.50
CA ALA A 27 4.39 20.75 8.88
C ALA A 27 3.65 21.11 7.58
N VAL A 28 2.96 22.26 7.55
CA VAL A 28 2.28 22.78 6.33
C VAL A 28 3.29 23.09 5.24
N LEU A 29 4.39 23.78 5.54
CA LEU A 29 5.48 24.04 4.59
C LEU A 29 6.02 22.74 3.97
N CYS A 30 6.28 21.75 4.81
CA CYS A 30 6.75 20.45 4.33
C CYS A 30 5.72 19.73 3.44
N ILE A 31 4.42 19.87 3.72
CA ILE A 31 3.35 19.31 2.90
C ILE A 31 3.34 19.96 1.51
N GLU A 32 3.45 21.29 1.44
CA GLU A 32 3.51 22.03 0.18
C GLU A 32 4.73 21.63 -0.66
N GLU A 33 5.89 21.51 -0.03
CA GLU A 33 7.11 21.05 -0.68
C GLU A 33 6.96 19.61 -1.20
N MET A 34 6.35 18.70 -0.43
CA MET A 34 6.06 17.35 -0.88
C MET A 34 5.12 17.34 -2.08
N LYS A 35 4.09 18.20 -2.10
CA LYS A 35 3.19 18.32 -3.26
C LYS A 35 3.92 18.84 -4.48
N ALA A 36 4.72 19.89 -4.33
CA ALA A 36 5.51 20.48 -5.41
C ALA A 36 6.52 19.49 -6.03
N THR A 37 7.08 18.60 -5.20
CA THR A 37 8.05 17.56 -5.63
C THR A 37 7.40 16.23 -6.04
N GLY A 38 6.06 16.17 -6.16
CA GLY A 38 5.33 14.99 -6.62
C GLY A 38 5.11 13.90 -5.56
N HIS A 39 5.49 14.11 -4.31
CA HIS A 39 5.27 13.17 -3.19
C HIS A 39 3.87 13.28 -2.59
N ILE A 40 2.83 13.34 -3.45
CA ILE A 40 1.43 13.61 -3.11
C ILE A 40 0.90 12.64 -2.04
N GLY A 41 1.23 11.34 -2.14
CA GLY A 41 0.78 10.34 -1.17
C GLY A 41 1.28 10.62 0.25
N ASN A 42 2.54 11.05 0.41
CA ASN A 42 3.10 11.40 1.71
C ASN A 42 2.50 12.72 2.24
N ALA A 43 2.28 13.70 1.36
CA ALA A 43 1.60 14.94 1.72
C ALA A 43 0.22 14.65 2.36
N HIS A 44 -0.61 13.83 1.72
CA HIS A 44 -1.91 13.44 2.28
C HIS A 44 -1.82 12.64 3.60
N VAL A 45 -0.78 11.87 3.81
CA VAL A 45 -0.55 11.21 5.10
C VAL A 45 -0.29 12.24 6.21
N TRP A 46 0.50 13.27 5.92
CA TRP A 46 0.78 14.34 6.87
C TRP A 46 -0.46 15.22 7.11
N GLU A 47 -1.20 15.59 6.07
CA GLU A 47 -2.47 16.30 6.18
C GLU A 47 -3.47 15.55 7.10
N ARG A 48 -3.57 14.23 6.93
CA ARG A 48 -4.43 13.41 7.80
C ARG A 48 -3.98 13.46 9.26
N LEU A 49 -2.67 13.40 9.53
CA LEU A 49 -2.17 13.54 10.90
C LEU A 49 -2.51 14.91 11.47
N LEU A 50 -2.32 16.00 10.70
CA LEU A 50 -2.67 17.35 11.15
C LEU A 50 -4.15 17.49 11.45
N TYR A 51 -5.01 16.90 10.60
CA TYR A 51 -6.45 16.84 10.87
C TYR A 51 -6.76 16.11 12.19
N ASN A 52 -6.13 14.97 12.44
CA ASN A 52 -6.32 14.20 13.66
C ASN A 52 -5.81 14.94 14.90
N LEU A 53 -4.65 15.58 14.80
CA LEU A 53 -4.10 16.41 15.87
C LEU A 53 -5.01 17.62 16.17
N LYS A 54 -5.61 18.25 15.16
CA LYS A 54 -6.58 19.36 15.35
C LYS A 54 -7.85 18.90 16.08
N LEU A 55 -8.26 17.65 15.91
CA LEU A 55 -9.37 17.08 16.70
C LEU A 55 -8.99 16.89 18.17
N PHE A 56 -7.74 16.53 18.43
CA PHE A 56 -7.19 16.32 19.76
C PHE A 56 -6.88 17.65 20.45
N ASP A 57 -6.09 18.49 19.81
CA ASP A 57 -5.57 19.74 20.37
C ASP A 57 -6.13 20.95 19.63
N LYS A 58 -7.02 21.70 20.30
CA LYS A 58 -7.61 22.93 19.75
C LYS A 58 -6.62 24.07 19.61
N LYS A 59 -5.48 24.00 20.34
CA LYS A 59 -4.38 24.97 20.31
C LYS A 59 -3.24 24.58 19.37
N LEU A 60 -3.45 23.60 18.48
CA LEU A 60 -2.43 23.12 17.52
C LEU A 60 -1.75 24.28 16.75
N HIS A 61 -2.46 25.37 16.48
CA HIS A 61 -1.96 26.53 15.73
C HIS A 61 -0.90 27.34 16.47
N VAL A 62 -0.79 27.19 17.80
CA VAL A 62 0.25 27.83 18.62
C VAL A 62 1.24 26.84 19.21
N LEU A 63 1.04 25.55 19.00
CA LEU A 63 1.85 24.48 19.55
C LEU A 63 3.31 24.60 19.09
N CYS A 64 4.25 24.68 20.03
CA CYS A 64 5.68 24.68 19.78
C CYS A 64 6.23 23.25 19.79
N PHE A 65 7.37 23.03 19.12
CA PHE A 65 8.00 21.71 19.09
C PHE A 65 8.34 21.18 20.48
N GLN A 66 8.77 22.06 21.40
CA GLN A 66 9.17 21.70 22.76
C GLN A 66 8.02 21.16 23.61
N GLU A 67 6.77 21.52 23.26
CA GLU A 67 5.55 21.08 23.96
C GLU A 67 5.12 19.68 23.50
N ILE A 68 5.66 19.18 22.38
CA ILE A 68 5.41 17.82 21.90
C ILE A 68 6.38 16.86 22.61
N ASP A 69 6.21 16.73 23.90
CA ASP A 69 6.95 15.83 24.77
C ASP A 69 6.26 14.45 24.89
N ILE A 70 6.82 13.58 25.72
CA ILE A 70 6.25 12.25 25.97
C ILE A 70 4.84 12.28 26.57
N LYS A 71 4.53 13.33 27.39
CA LYS A 71 3.20 13.49 27.99
C LYS A 71 2.17 13.84 26.92
N TYR A 72 2.52 14.73 26.00
CA TYR A 72 1.68 15.11 24.86
C TYR A 72 1.36 13.88 23.99
N VAL A 73 2.40 13.09 23.63
CA VAL A 73 2.26 11.89 22.81
C VAL A 73 1.41 10.81 23.50
N ASN A 74 1.62 10.59 24.80
CA ASN A 74 0.78 9.66 25.58
C ASN A 74 -0.68 10.11 25.62
N SER A 75 -0.93 11.41 25.82
CA SER A 75 -2.29 11.98 25.82
C SER A 75 -2.97 11.84 24.46
N TYR A 76 -2.22 12.06 23.36
CA TYR A 76 -2.72 11.84 22.00
C TYR A 76 -3.02 10.37 21.75
N ASN A 77 -2.16 9.44 22.21
CA ASN A 77 -2.42 8.01 22.10
C ASN A 77 -3.71 7.60 22.83
N GLN A 78 -3.89 8.06 24.07
CA GLN A 78 -5.12 7.82 24.83
C GLN A 78 -6.37 8.39 24.15
N PHE A 79 -6.27 9.57 23.55
CA PHE A 79 -7.34 10.18 22.77
C PHE A 79 -7.74 9.28 21.59
N MET A 80 -6.77 8.79 20.83
CA MET A 80 -7.04 7.88 19.70
C MET A 80 -7.66 6.56 20.16
N GLU A 81 -7.16 6.01 21.28
CA GLU A 81 -7.67 4.77 21.88
C GLU A 81 -9.13 4.89 22.34
N LYS A 82 -9.46 5.99 23.04
CA LYS A 82 -10.85 6.30 23.45
C LYS A 82 -11.81 6.42 22.27
N ARG A 83 -11.31 6.76 21.07
CA ARG A 83 -12.08 6.79 19.81
C ARG A 83 -12.18 5.44 19.13
N GLY A 84 -11.63 4.38 19.71
CA GLY A 84 -11.67 3.02 19.16
C GLY A 84 -10.73 2.82 17.97
N TRP A 85 -9.67 3.64 17.79
CA TRP A 85 -8.73 3.45 16.71
C TRP A 85 -7.81 2.26 17.03
N SER A 86 -7.64 1.38 16.02
CA SER A 86 -6.77 0.22 16.16
C SER A 86 -5.31 0.62 16.44
N GLY A 87 -4.56 -0.26 17.09
CA GLY A 87 -3.13 -0.05 17.36
C GLY A 87 -2.35 0.25 16.10
N ASN A 88 -2.62 -0.45 14.99
CA ASN A 88 -1.96 -0.18 13.71
C ASN A 88 -2.27 1.22 13.13
N THR A 89 -3.48 1.74 13.34
CA THR A 89 -3.83 3.12 12.97
C THR A 89 -3.08 4.12 13.84
N ARG A 90 -3.06 3.90 15.16
CA ARG A 90 -2.31 4.71 16.13
C ARG A 90 -0.81 4.69 15.83
N LYS A 91 -0.26 3.50 15.55
CA LYS A 91 1.14 3.31 15.13
C LYS A 91 1.48 4.14 13.89
N HIS A 92 0.58 4.18 12.90
CA HIS A 92 0.80 4.95 11.69
C HIS A 92 0.88 6.45 11.99
N ASP A 93 -0.02 6.99 12.79
CA ASP A 93 -0.02 8.41 13.18
C ASP A 93 1.22 8.77 14.00
N MET A 94 1.62 7.92 14.95
CA MET A 94 2.84 8.10 15.74
C MET A 94 4.12 8.06 14.88
N LYS A 95 4.21 7.16 13.91
CA LYS A 95 5.31 7.15 12.92
C LYS A 95 5.35 8.43 12.09
N THR A 96 4.18 8.94 11.71
CA THR A 96 4.09 10.19 10.92
C THR A 96 4.52 11.39 11.76
N LEU A 97 4.07 11.49 13.02
CA LEU A 97 4.51 12.54 13.96
C LEU A 97 6.01 12.50 14.18
N SER A 98 6.56 11.30 14.45
CA SER A 98 8.01 11.08 14.58
C SER A 98 8.76 11.53 13.32
N ALA A 99 8.23 11.27 12.13
CA ALA A 99 8.87 11.70 10.87
C ALA A 99 8.90 13.23 10.72
N ILE A 100 7.83 13.94 11.13
CA ILE A 100 7.81 15.41 11.13
C ILE A 100 8.85 15.98 12.10
N LEU A 101 8.89 15.46 13.34
CA LEU A 101 9.86 15.91 14.36
C LEU A 101 11.30 15.64 13.91
N ASN A 102 11.59 14.47 13.37
CA ASN A 102 12.93 14.15 12.84
C ASN A 102 13.31 15.05 11.66
N ARG A 103 12.37 15.43 10.82
CA ARG A 103 12.63 16.39 9.74
C ARG A 103 12.94 17.77 10.30
N ALA A 104 12.20 18.22 11.31
CA ALA A 104 12.44 19.50 11.99
C ALA A 104 13.81 19.53 12.69
N ILE A 105 14.22 18.44 13.33
CA ILE A 105 15.56 18.30 13.90
C ILE A 105 16.64 18.42 12.82
N LYS A 106 16.45 17.70 11.70
CA LYS A 106 17.40 17.71 10.58
C LYS A 106 17.55 19.09 9.94
N THR A 107 16.47 19.87 9.87
CA THR A 107 16.49 21.25 9.33
C THR A 107 16.83 22.31 10.37
N LYS A 108 17.12 21.91 11.63
CA LYS A 108 17.45 22.79 12.76
C LYS A 108 16.31 23.72 13.22
N GLU A 109 15.08 23.41 12.86
CA GLU A 109 13.87 24.10 13.35
C GLU A 109 13.49 23.67 14.77
N TYR A 110 13.98 22.50 15.19
CA TYR A 110 13.77 21.90 16.51
C TYR A 110 15.06 21.31 17.05
N SER A 111 15.39 21.62 18.30
CA SER A 111 16.62 21.15 18.96
C SER A 111 16.60 19.66 19.32
N GLY A 112 15.41 19.07 19.44
CA GLY A 112 15.25 17.67 19.85
C GLY A 112 15.28 17.44 21.37
N ASN A 113 15.39 18.47 22.21
CA ASN A 113 15.55 18.32 23.67
C ASN A 113 14.37 17.60 24.35
N SER A 114 13.15 17.73 23.82
CA SER A 114 11.93 17.06 24.32
C SER A 114 11.44 15.94 23.38
N TYR A 115 12.34 15.39 22.52
CA TYR A 115 11.96 14.38 21.51
C TYR A 115 11.31 13.14 22.17
N PRO A 116 10.02 12.86 21.86
CA PRO A 116 9.23 11.88 22.62
C PRO A 116 9.44 10.42 22.22
N PHE A 117 10.14 10.14 21.11
CA PHE A 117 10.29 8.79 20.53
C PHE A 117 11.72 8.22 20.68
N GLY A 118 12.53 8.76 21.57
CA GLY A 118 13.88 8.29 21.84
C GLY A 118 13.91 6.93 22.56
N LYS A 119 15.10 6.52 23.01
CA LYS A 119 15.34 5.21 23.63
C LYS A 119 14.44 4.95 24.85
N ASP A 120 14.21 5.99 25.67
CA ASP A 120 13.36 5.95 26.86
C ASP A 120 12.00 6.64 26.63
N GLY A 121 11.64 6.87 25.38
CA GLY A 121 10.42 7.55 24.96
C GLY A 121 9.26 6.60 24.65
N PHE A 122 8.29 7.13 23.90
CA PHE A 122 7.13 6.38 23.48
C PHE A 122 7.48 5.24 22.49
N CYS A 123 7.16 4.01 22.86
CA CYS A 123 7.47 2.83 22.06
C CYS A 123 6.39 2.63 20.97
N ILE A 124 6.68 3.11 19.75
CA ILE A 124 5.74 3.00 18.61
C ILE A 124 5.48 1.54 18.22
N SER A 125 6.45 0.64 18.37
CA SER A 125 6.29 -0.78 18.02
C SER A 125 5.34 -1.52 18.96
N ALA A 126 5.15 -1.05 20.19
CA ALA A 126 4.18 -1.63 21.14
C ALA A 126 2.72 -1.49 20.67
N LEU A 127 2.45 -0.61 19.71
CA LEU A 127 1.11 -0.45 19.11
C LEU A 127 0.82 -1.45 17.98
N GLU A 128 1.77 -2.32 17.65
CA GLU A 128 1.61 -3.29 16.56
C GLU A 128 0.59 -4.36 16.92
N GLU A 129 -0.43 -4.48 16.07
CA GLU A 129 -1.45 -5.51 16.14
C GLU A 129 -1.33 -6.40 14.92
N GLU A 130 -1.42 -7.71 15.14
CA GLU A 130 -1.48 -8.66 14.04
C GLU A 130 -2.77 -8.44 13.23
N THR A 131 -2.64 -8.40 11.92
CA THR A 131 -3.78 -8.25 11.02
C THR A 131 -4.10 -9.58 10.37
N ARG A 132 -5.39 -9.97 10.40
CA ARG A 132 -5.86 -11.16 9.69
C ARG A 132 -5.50 -11.07 8.21
N LYS A 133 -4.81 -12.07 7.72
CA LYS A 133 -4.46 -12.20 6.30
C LYS A 133 -5.72 -12.63 5.53
N ARG A 134 -5.96 -11.99 4.40
CA ARG A 134 -7.13 -12.26 3.56
C ARG A 134 -6.64 -12.71 2.20
N TYR A 135 -6.84 -13.97 1.90
CA TYR A 135 -6.53 -14.57 0.60
C TYR A 135 -7.67 -15.51 0.19
N LEU A 136 -7.77 -15.77 -1.09
CA LEU A 136 -8.72 -16.73 -1.64
C LEU A 136 -8.11 -18.12 -1.62
N SER A 137 -8.91 -19.12 -1.22
CA SER A 137 -8.57 -20.53 -1.44
C SER A 137 -8.50 -20.83 -2.94
N GLN A 138 -7.88 -21.95 -3.31
CA GLN A 138 -7.83 -22.38 -4.72
C GLN A 138 -9.24 -22.54 -5.32
N GLU A 139 -10.18 -23.08 -4.55
CA GLU A 139 -11.58 -23.22 -4.97
C GLU A 139 -12.22 -21.87 -5.34
N TYR A 140 -12.00 -20.84 -4.51
CA TYR A 140 -12.52 -19.50 -4.78
C TYR A 140 -11.81 -18.82 -5.96
N LEU A 141 -10.52 -19.08 -6.14
CA LEU A 141 -9.77 -18.60 -7.32
C LEU A 141 -10.32 -19.24 -8.59
N ASP A 142 -10.53 -20.56 -8.60
CA ASP A 142 -11.09 -21.31 -9.74
C ASP A 142 -12.50 -20.82 -10.05
N LYS A 143 -13.34 -20.60 -9.03
CA LYS A 143 -14.68 -20.03 -9.20
C LYS A 143 -14.63 -18.65 -9.82
N LEU A 144 -13.71 -17.78 -9.36
CA LEU A 144 -13.52 -16.45 -9.92
C LEU A 144 -12.99 -16.48 -11.36
N MET A 145 -12.09 -17.42 -11.69
CA MET A 145 -11.55 -17.59 -13.05
C MET A 145 -12.62 -18.04 -14.03
N ASN A 146 -13.50 -18.94 -13.62
CA ASN A 146 -14.51 -19.57 -14.48
C ASN A 146 -15.84 -18.80 -14.57
N THR A 147 -16.05 -17.78 -13.73
CA THR A 147 -17.28 -16.97 -13.77
C THR A 147 -17.10 -15.79 -14.71
N VAL A 148 -18.11 -15.53 -15.55
CA VAL A 148 -18.20 -14.34 -16.41
C VAL A 148 -19.40 -13.52 -15.99
N PHE A 149 -19.22 -12.23 -15.74
CA PHE A 149 -20.29 -11.33 -15.32
C PHE A 149 -20.89 -10.58 -16.51
N ALA A 150 -22.21 -10.66 -16.66
CA ALA A 150 -22.94 -9.85 -17.65
C ALA A 150 -22.82 -8.34 -17.35
N ASN A 151 -22.68 -7.98 -16.07
CA ASN A 151 -22.43 -6.60 -15.65
C ASN A 151 -21.00 -6.20 -16.02
N LYS A 152 -20.84 -5.34 -17.03
CA LYS A 152 -19.53 -4.92 -17.54
C LYS A 152 -18.58 -4.33 -16.48
N PRO A 153 -19.00 -3.44 -15.57
CA PRO A 153 -18.16 -2.98 -14.47
C PRO A 153 -17.60 -4.10 -13.57
N ARG A 154 -18.41 -5.12 -13.26
CA ARG A 154 -17.96 -6.27 -12.47
C ARG A 154 -16.99 -7.14 -13.26
N GLU A 155 -17.28 -7.39 -14.55
CA GLU A 155 -16.38 -8.16 -15.42
C GLU A 155 -15.01 -7.47 -15.59
N VAL A 156 -14.98 -6.14 -15.74
CA VAL A 156 -13.75 -5.36 -15.73
C VAL A 156 -13.01 -5.55 -14.41
N ALA A 157 -13.69 -5.44 -13.26
CA ALA A 157 -13.07 -5.60 -11.95
C ALA A 157 -12.52 -7.01 -11.74
N ARG A 158 -13.26 -8.06 -12.14
CA ARG A 158 -12.79 -9.44 -12.11
C ARG A 158 -11.49 -9.63 -12.90
N ARG A 159 -11.48 -9.15 -14.15
CA ARG A 159 -10.30 -9.27 -15.03
C ARG A 159 -9.10 -8.47 -14.52
N LEU A 160 -9.31 -7.31 -13.91
CA LEU A 160 -8.26 -6.55 -13.24
C LEU A 160 -7.69 -7.30 -12.03
N PHE A 161 -8.54 -8.00 -11.27
CA PHE A 161 -8.09 -8.85 -10.18
C PHE A 161 -7.24 -10.02 -10.69
N LEU A 162 -7.69 -10.72 -11.74
CA LEU A 162 -6.95 -11.82 -12.36
C LEU A 162 -5.64 -11.32 -12.99
N PHE A 163 -5.64 -10.15 -13.61
CA PHE A 163 -4.42 -9.53 -14.12
C PHE A 163 -3.42 -9.27 -12.99
N SER A 164 -3.86 -8.67 -11.88
CA SER A 164 -3.02 -8.49 -10.70
C SER A 164 -2.46 -9.83 -10.20
N TYR A 165 -3.32 -10.85 -10.08
CA TYR A 165 -2.95 -12.18 -9.62
C TYR A 165 -1.86 -12.80 -10.51
N PHE A 166 -2.09 -12.89 -11.82
CA PHE A 166 -1.12 -13.44 -12.78
C PHE A 166 0.16 -12.58 -12.91
N CYS A 167 0.10 -11.31 -12.57
CA CYS A 167 1.26 -10.44 -12.43
C CYS A 167 1.90 -10.49 -11.03
N TYR A 168 1.94 -11.67 -10.39
CA TYR A 168 2.55 -11.91 -9.07
C TYR A 168 1.98 -11.00 -7.98
N GLY A 169 0.68 -10.72 -8.03
CA GLY A 169 0.03 -9.83 -7.08
C GLY A 169 0.44 -8.37 -7.25
N MET A 170 0.57 -7.90 -8.48
CA MET A 170 0.89 -6.50 -8.78
C MET A 170 -0.09 -5.56 -8.08
N SER A 171 0.41 -4.52 -7.42
CA SER A 171 -0.45 -3.59 -6.69
C SER A 171 -1.31 -2.76 -7.64
N PHE A 172 -2.46 -2.27 -7.13
CA PHE A 172 -3.35 -1.39 -7.90
C PHE A 172 -2.59 -0.19 -8.51
N ILE A 173 -1.74 0.46 -7.72
CA ILE A 173 -1.03 1.64 -8.20
C ILE A 173 -0.02 1.29 -9.30
N ASP A 174 0.68 0.15 -9.18
CA ASP A 174 1.61 -0.30 -10.20
C ASP A 174 0.85 -0.62 -11.50
N MET A 175 -0.30 -1.30 -11.41
CA MET A 175 -1.19 -1.56 -12.56
C MET A 175 -1.68 -0.26 -13.22
N ALA A 176 -2.02 0.75 -12.41
CA ALA A 176 -2.57 2.01 -12.92
C ALA A 176 -1.57 2.85 -13.72
N TYR A 177 -0.28 2.64 -13.49
CA TYR A 177 0.79 3.33 -14.22
C TYR A 177 1.38 2.51 -15.37
N LEU A 178 0.90 1.27 -15.63
CA LEU A 178 1.39 0.46 -16.74
C LEU A 178 1.06 1.10 -18.09
N LYS A 179 2.09 1.24 -18.92
CA LYS A 179 2.03 1.76 -20.27
C LYS A 179 2.58 0.75 -21.28
N ARG A 180 2.35 0.99 -22.56
CA ARG A 180 2.86 0.13 -23.64
C ARG A 180 4.37 -0.07 -23.59
N ASP A 181 5.11 0.97 -23.20
CA ASP A 181 6.58 0.91 -23.03
C ASP A 181 7.05 -0.05 -21.92
N ASN A 182 6.16 -0.48 -21.04
CA ASN A 182 6.49 -1.52 -20.07
C ASN A 182 6.55 -2.93 -20.69
N ILE A 183 6.05 -3.11 -21.92
CA ILE A 183 6.16 -4.38 -22.64
C ILE A 183 7.48 -4.39 -23.39
N LYS A 184 8.37 -5.31 -23.05
CA LYS A 184 9.69 -5.49 -23.67
C LYS A 184 9.76 -6.86 -24.34
N SER A 185 10.40 -6.89 -25.52
CA SER A 185 10.70 -8.13 -26.24
C SER A 185 12.18 -8.42 -26.10
N GLU A 186 12.54 -9.53 -25.46
CA GLU A 186 13.92 -9.91 -25.20
C GLU A 186 14.05 -11.44 -25.26
N GLY A 187 15.12 -11.95 -25.89
CA GLY A 187 15.44 -13.38 -25.91
C GLY A 187 14.31 -14.27 -26.47
N GLY A 188 13.54 -13.78 -27.45
CA GLY A 188 12.40 -14.51 -28.05
C GLY A 188 11.12 -14.52 -27.22
N GLY A 189 11.11 -13.92 -26.02
CA GLY A 189 9.93 -13.77 -25.16
C GLY A 189 9.48 -12.32 -25.01
N LYS A 190 8.21 -12.15 -24.59
CA LYS A 190 7.69 -10.84 -24.19
C LYS A 190 7.55 -10.77 -22.68
N TYR A 191 7.92 -9.64 -22.11
CA TYR A 191 7.93 -9.40 -20.68
C TYR A 191 7.29 -8.07 -20.35
N LEU A 192 6.57 -8.02 -19.23
CA LEU A 192 6.16 -6.79 -18.58
C LEU A 192 7.26 -6.38 -17.60
N VAL A 193 7.87 -5.22 -17.83
CA VAL A 193 9.02 -4.73 -17.05
C VAL A 193 8.67 -3.37 -16.45
N TYR A 194 8.72 -3.28 -15.13
CA TYR A 194 8.38 -2.06 -14.42
C TYR A 194 9.15 -1.92 -13.10
N LYS A 195 9.21 -0.71 -12.57
CA LYS A 195 9.60 -0.45 -11.17
C LYS A 195 8.35 -0.21 -10.34
N ARG A 196 8.33 -0.71 -9.11
CA ARG A 196 7.21 -0.44 -8.21
C ARG A 196 7.11 1.05 -7.93
N HIS A 197 5.96 1.64 -8.19
CA HIS A 197 5.69 3.07 -7.98
C HIS A 197 6.03 3.54 -6.56
N LYS A 198 5.71 2.72 -5.53
CA LYS A 198 6.03 3.04 -4.12
C LYS A 198 7.52 3.22 -3.86
N THR A 199 8.40 2.58 -4.63
CA THR A 199 9.85 2.52 -4.36
C THR A 199 10.71 2.94 -5.55
N GLU A 200 10.12 3.46 -6.63
CA GLU A 200 10.83 3.81 -7.87
C GLU A 200 11.91 4.88 -7.68
N HIS A 201 11.70 5.81 -6.75
CA HIS A 201 12.69 6.85 -6.41
C HIS A 201 13.77 6.39 -5.42
N SER A 202 13.72 5.14 -4.97
CA SER A 202 14.76 4.58 -4.09
C SER A 202 16.04 4.32 -4.89
N LYS A 203 17.22 4.66 -4.33
CA LYS A 203 18.54 4.39 -4.95
C LYS A 203 18.71 2.94 -5.44
N ASN A 204 18.07 1.97 -4.77
CA ASN A 204 18.13 0.54 -5.06
C ASN A 204 16.82 0.01 -5.66
N ALA A 205 16.04 0.84 -6.37
CA ALA A 205 14.81 0.40 -7.01
C ALA A 205 15.12 -0.62 -8.12
N ARG A 206 14.63 -1.85 -7.94
CA ARG A 206 14.83 -2.95 -8.90
C ARG A 206 13.70 -2.98 -9.91
N PHE A 207 14.02 -3.38 -11.14
CA PHE A 207 13.02 -3.76 -12.12
C PHE A 207 12.40 -5.10 -11.74
N ILE A 208 11.08 -5.16 -11.81
CA ILE A 208 10.32 -6.42 -11.77
C ILE A 208 10.06 -6.80 -13.21
N ARG A 209 10.28 -8.08 -13.51
CA ARG A 209 10.12 -8.65 -14.84
C ARG A 209 9.14 -9.81 -14.77
N ILE A 210 8.05 -9.72 -15.51
CA ILE A 210 6.97 -10.71 -15.52
C ILE A 210 6.83 -11.22 -16.95
N PRO A 211 6.97 -12.54 -17.21
CA PRO A 211 6.72 -13.09 -18.54
C PRO A 211 5.26 -12.84 -18.95
N LEU A 212 5.04 -12.37 -20.16
CA LEU A 212 3.69 -12.26 -20.70
C LEU A 212 3.21 -13.65 -21.16
N THR A 213 2.53 -14.35 -20.25
CA THR A 213 1.89 -15.62 -20.54
C THR A 213 0.67 -15.42 -21.46
N ASN A 214 0.13 -16.51 -22.01
CA ASN A 214 -1.05 -16.47 -22.85
C ASN A 214 -2.25 -15.84 -22.12
N GLU A 215 -2.43 -16.12 -20.82
CA GLU A 215 -3.50 -15.58 -19.99
C GLU A 215 -3.38 -14.05 -19.87
N LEU A 216 -2.17 -13.54 -19.63
CA LEU A 216 -1.92 -12.10 -19.56
C LEU A 216 -2.13 -11.43 -20.92
N CYS A 217 -1.72 -12.08 -22.03
CA CYS A 217 -1.96 -11.56 -23.36
C CYS A 217 -3.47 -11.49 -23.67
N LEU A 218 -4.25 -12.52 -23.32
CA LEU A 218 -5.70 -12.55 -23.47
C LEU A 218 -6.39 -11.46 -22.63
N LEU A 219 -5.94 -11.25 -21.40
CA LEU A 219 -6.47 -10.17 -20.54
C LEU A 219 -6.18 -8.79 -21.14
N LEU A 220 -4.96 -8.52 -21.58
CA LEU A 220 -4.59 -7.25 -22.22
C LEU A 220 -5.37 -7.02 -23.52
N GLN A 221 -5.53 -8.07 -24.35
CA GLN A 221 -6.36 -8.03 -25.55
C GLN A 221 -7.79 -7.65 -25.19
N TRP A 222 -8.37 -8.34 -24.20
CA TRP A 222 -9.75 -8.09 -23.78
C TRP A 222 -9.95 -6.63 -23.30
N PHE A 223 -9.01 -6.08 -22.48
CA PHE A 223 -9.10 -4.68 -22.06
C PHE A 223 -9.08 -3.72 -23.25
N ARG A 224 -8.20 -3.96 -24.22
CA ARG A 224 -8.12 -3.17 -25.45
C ARG A 224 -9.43 -3.18 -26.23
N ASP A 225 -10.07 -4.34 -26.35
CA ASP A 225 -11.25 -4.52 -27.20
C ASP A 225 -12.55 -4.10 -26.49
N ASN A 226 -12.59 -4.15 -25.17
CA ASN A 226 -13.79 -3.96 -24.37
C ASN A 226 -13.82 -2.73 -23.49
N THR A 227 -12.72 -1.98 -23.37
CA THR A 227 -12.65 -0.80 -22.51
C THR A 227 -12.03 0.38 -23.24
N LEU A 228 -12.29 1.58 -22.73
CA LEU A 228 -11.64 2.78 -23.24
C LEU A 228 -10.28 2.94 -22.55
N LEU A 229 -9.20 2.80 -23.32
CA LEU A 229 -7.85 3.08 -22.88
C LEU A 229 -7.44 4.48 -23.35
N VAL A 230 -6.85 5.26 -22.43
CA VAL A 230 -6.39 6.62 -22.69
C VAL A 230 -4.87 6.62 -22.88
N SER A 231 -4.37 7.37 -23.83
CA SER A 231 -2.94 7.45 -24.16
C SER A 231 -2.32 6.06 -24.32
N ASP A 232 -1.16 5.84 -23.70
CA ASP A 232 -0.43 4.56 -23.74
C ASP A 232 -0.73 3.60 -22.60
N TYR A 233 -1.73 3.90 -21.75
CA TYR A 233 -2.06 3.01 -20.62
C TYR A 233 -2.56 1.65 -21.09
N LEU A 234 -2.11 0.59 -20.41
CA LEU A 234 -2.50 -0.79 -20.69
C LEU A 234 -3.83 -1.17 -20.06
N LEU A 235 -4.26 -0.49 -18.99
CA LEU A 235 -5.43 -0.83 -18.18
C LEU A 235 -6.35 0.39 -17.98
N PRO A 236 -7.67 0.20 -17.83
CA PRO A 236 -8.68 1.27 -17.87
C PRO A 236 -8.84 2.02 -16.54
N PHE A 237 -7.76 2.34 -15.84
CA PHE A 237 -7.81 3.10 -14.60
C PHE A 237 -7.82 4.61 -14.84
N VAL A 238 -7.09 5.08 -15.83
CA VAL A 238 -7.00 6.49 -16.19
C VAL A 238 -8.02 6.79 -17.29
N SER A 239 -8.82 7.84 -17.11
CA SER A 239 -9.89 8.20 -18.06
C SER A 239 -9.62 9.49 -18.85
N LYS A 240 -8.60 10.26 -18.45
CA LYS A 240 -8.14 11.51 -19.10
C LYS A 240 -6.67 11.72 -18.77
N ASP A 241 -6.00 12.59 -19.49
CA ASP A 241 -4.60 12.95 -19.24
C ASP A 241 -4.45 13.83 -17.99
N TYR A 242 -4.71 13.24 -16.84
CA TYR A 242 -4.49 13.88 -15.55
C TYR A 242 -3.02 13.82 -15.15
N VAL A 243 -2.54 14.85 -14.44
CA VAL A 243 -1.17 14.91 -13.88
C VAL A 243 -1.20 15.34 -12.42
N GLY A 244 -0.14 15.07 -11.68
CA GLY A 244 0.05 15.50 -10.29
C GLY A 244 -1.09 15.07 -9.35
N GLU A 245 -1.56 15.98 -8.53
CA GLU A 245 -2.60 15.71 -7.53
C GLU A 245 -3.94 15.32 -8.16
N LYS A 246 -4.28 15.85 -9.34
CA LYS A 246 -5.50 15.45 -10.07
C LYS A 246 -5.47 13.97 -10.45
N LEU A 247 -4.32 13.47 -10.93
CA LEU A 247 -4.13 12.05 -11.22
C LEU A 247 -4.21 11.21 -9.95
N TYR A 248 -3.56 11.64 -8.87
CA TYR A 248 -3.61 10.95 -7.57
C TYR A 248 -5.05 10.80 -7.07
N ASN A 249 -5.82 11.88 -7.03
CA ASN A 249 -7.21 11.88 -6.58
C ASN A 249 -8.12 11.04 -7.48
N HIS A 250 -7.89 11.10 -8.80
CA HIS A 250 -8.58 10.26 -9.77
C HIS A 250 -8.33 8.77 -9.49
N LEU A 251 -7.08 8.35 -9.35
CA LEU A 251 -6.72 6.95 -9.07
C LEU A 251 -7.26 6.49 -7.71
N ARG A 252 -7.26 7.34 -6.69
CA ARG A 252 -7.88 7.03 -5.39
C ARG A 252 -9.38 6.75 -5.53
N SER A 253 -10.10 7.56 -6.29
CA SER A 253 -11.52 7.33 -6.59
C SER A 253 -11.72 6.03 -7.39
N ARG A 254 -10.85 5.74 -8.37
CA ARG A 254 -10.89 4.49 -9.14
C ARG A 254 -10.66 3.27 -8.27
N LEU A 255 -9.72 3.32 -7.34
CA LEU A 255 -9.49 2.25 -6.36
C LEU A 255 -10.73 1.98 -5.51
N GLY A 256 -11.41 3.04 -5.04
CA GLY A 256 -12.66 2.90 -4.29
C GLY A 256 -13.71 2.14 -5.07
N ARG A 257 -14.00 2.55 -6.31
CA ARG A 257 -14.98 1.88 -7.18
C ARG A 257 -14.56 0.45 -7.54
N TYR A 258 -13.28 0.23 -7.80
CA TYR A 258 -12.76 -1.11 -8.08
C TYR A 258 -12.99 -2.05 -6.89
N ASN A 259 -12.66 -1.61 -5.67
CA ASN A 259 -12.91 -2.40 -4.47
C ASN A 259 -14.41 -2.61 -4.17
N GLU A 260 -15.27 -1.65 -4.54
CA GLU A 260 -16.72 -1.81 -4.44
C GLU A 260 -17.22 -2.94 -5.36
N ARG A 261 -16.79 -2.95 -6.64
CA ARG A 261 -17.15 -4.02 -7.58
C ARG A 261 -16.59 -5.39 -7.17
N LEU A 262 -15.37 -5.41 -6.62
CA LEU A 262 -14.82 -6.65 -6.06
C LEU A 262 -15.62 -7.17 -4.87
N ARG A 263 -16.10 -6.28 -3.99
CA ARG A 263 -16.97 -6.67 -2.88
C ARG A 263 -18.27 -7.30 -3.40
N GLU A 264 -18.93 -6.66 -4.37
CA GLU A 264 -20.14 -7.19 -5.01
C GLU A 264 -19.90 -8.58 -5.62
N ILE A 265 -18.77 -8.79 -6.28
CA ILE A 265 -18.37 -10.09 -6.83
C ILE A 265 -18.20 -11.11 -5.69
N GLY A 266 -17.52 -10.75 -4.61
CA GLY A 266 -17.34 -11.65 -3.46
C GLY A 266 -18.65 -12.04 -2.81
N GLU A 267 -19.60 -11.12 -2.68
CA GLU A 267 -20.94 -11.35 -2.15
C GLU A 267 -21.74 -12.29 -3.08
N GLU A 268 -21.76 -12.05 -4.40
CA GLU A 268 -22.46 -12.87 -5.40
C GLU A 268 -21.89 -14.28 -5.48
N LEU A 269 -20.57 -14.44 -5.36
CA LEU A 269 -19.90 -15.75 -5.36
C LEU A 269 -19.86 -16.42 -3.98
N CYS A 270 -20.46 -15.80 -2.95
CA CYS A 270 -20.51 -16.30 -1.57
C CYS A 270 -19.14 -16.54 -0.95
N PHE A 271 -18.17 -15.63 -1.20
CA PHE A 271 -16.87 -15.71 -0.57
C PHE A 271 -16.95 -15.33 0.90
N GLN A 272 -16.29 -16.11 1.77
CA GLN A 272 -16.26 -15.83 3.22
C GLN A 272 -15.45 -14.54 3.52
N GLU A 273 -14.40 -14.29 2.73
CA GLU A 273 -13.54 -13.15 2.91
C GLU A 273 -13.96 -11.98 1.99
N LYS A 274 -13.89 -10.77 2.55
CA LYS A 274 -14.16 -9.56 1.78
C LYS A 274 -13.14 -9.39 0.65
N LEU A 275 -13.61 -9.51 -0.60
CA LEU A 275 -12.75 -9.34 -1.76
C LEU A 275 -12.36 -7.87 -1.97
N THR A 276 -11.07 -7.63 -2.10
CA THR A 276 -10.48 -6.32 -2.40
C THR A 276 -9.30 -6.47 -3.35
N SER A 277 -8.85 -5.38 -3.96
CA SER A 277 -7.68 -5.36 -4.84
C SER A 277 -6.40 -5.93 -4.20
N TYR A 278 -6.29 -5.85 -2.89
CA TYR A 278 -5.12 -6.34 -2.15
C TYR A 278 -5.13 -7.85 -1.92
N VAL A 279 -6.33 -8.46 -1.95
CA VAL A 279 -6.51 -9.92 -1.79
C VAL A 279 -5.80 -10.69 -2.91
N SER A 280 -5.75 -10.17 -4.15
CA SER A 280 -5.01 -10.81 -5.25
C SER A 280 -3.54 -11.05 -4.91
N ARG A 281 -2.92 -10.08 -4.23
CA ARG A 281 -1.52 -10.17 -3.83
C ARG A 281 -1.30 -11.20 -2.72
N HIS A 282 -2.17 -11.24 -1.72
CA HIS A 282 -2.11 -12.27 -0.68
C HIS A 282 -2.37 -13.66 -1.26
N SER A 283 -3.39 -13.80 -2.13
CA SER A 283 -3.69 -15.08 -2.78
C SER A 283 -2.52 -15.59 -3.60
N MET A 284 -1.86 -14.72 -4.38
CA MET A 284 -0.69 -15.14 -5.17
C MET A 284 0.49 -15.55 -4.28
N ALA A 285 0.76 -14.81 -3.19
CA ALA A 285 1.80 -15.17 -2.24
C ALA A 285 1.54 -16.56 -1.63
N MET A 286 0.29 -16.82 -1.21
CA MET A 286 -0.12 -18.12 -0.64
C MET A 286 -0.07 -19.24 -1.68
N THR A 287 -0.48 -18.98 -2.93
CA THR A 287 -0.36 -19.97 -4.02
C THR A 287 1.10 -20.36 -4.26
N LEU A 288 2.01 -19.39 -4.30
CA LEU A 288 3.44 -19.67 -4.46
C LEU A 288 4.00 -20.45 -3.26
N GLN A 289 3.60 -20.10 -2.03
CA GLN A 289 4.00 -20.81 -0.82
C GLN A 289 3.51 -22.26 -0.86
N SER A 290 2.22 -22.50 -1.16
CA SER A 290 1.64 -23.84 -1.25
C SER A 290 2.26 -24.69 -2.35
N SER A 291 2.79 -24.04 -3.40
CA SER A 291 3.56 -24.69 -4.47
C SER A 291 5.01 -24.99 -4.08
N GLY A 292 5.42 -24.71 -2.83
CA GLY A 292 6.78 -24.97 -2.33
C GLY A 292 7.84 -23.97 -2.79
N VAL A 293 7.44 -22.80 -3.29
CA VAL A 293 8.38 -21.74 -3.71
C VAL A 293 9.02 -21.12 -2.46
N PRO A 294 10.36 -21.02 -2.39
CA PRO A 294 11.06 -20.41 -1.26
C PRO A 294 10.61 -18.96 -1.00
N ARG A 295 10.53 -18.57 0.27
CA ARG A 295 10.06 -17.22 0.67
C ARG A 295 10.88 -16.08 0.08
N GLU A 296 12.18 -16.29 -0.08
CA GLU A 296 13.11 -15.35 -0.71
C GLU A 296 12.74 -15.11 -2.17
N MET A 297 12.42 -16.17 -2.90
CA MET A 297 11.98 -16.10 -4.30
C MET A 297 10.61 -15.44 -4.41
N ILE A 298 9.66 -15.76 -3.51
CA ILE A 298 8.37 -15.05 -3.42
C ILE A 298 8.60 -13.55 -3.20
N GLY A 299 9.49 -13.19 -2.27
CA GLY A 299 9.87 -11.79 -2.03
C GLY A 299 10.42 -11.11 -3.27
N GLN A 300 11.29 -11.79 -4.00
CA GLN A 300 11.90 -11.27 -5.23
C GLN A 300 10.87 -11.00 -6.32
N VAL A 301 10.01 -11.96 -6.64
CA VAL A 301 8.98 -11.80 -7.70
C VAL A 301 7.92 -10.78 -7.32
N MET A 302 7.63 -10.61 -6.04
CA MET A 302 6.72 -9.58 -5.53
C MET A 302 7.39 -8.21 -5.37
N GLY A 303 8.70 -8.10 -5.61
CA GLY A 303 9.46 -6.86 -5.48
C GLY A 303 9.60 -6.34 -4.06
N HIS A 304 9.74 -7.23 -3.08
CA HIS A 304 10.04 -6.85 -1.69
C HIS A 304 11.53 -6.60 -1.52
N LYS A 305 11.89 -5.62 -0.69
CA LYS A 305 13.30 -5.36 -0.33
C LYS A 305 13.79 -6.32 0.75
N ASP A 306 12.92 -6.61 1.72
CA ASP A 306 13.22 -7.36 2.92
C ASP A 306 12.28 -8.57 3.05
N LEU A 307 12.81 -9.67 3.56
CA LEU A 307 12.04 -10.89 3.81
C LEU A 307 10.93 -10.67 4.83
N SER A 308 11.13 -9.78 5.81
CA SER A 308 10.11 -9.37 6.77
C SER A 308 8.83 -8.88 6.09
N THR A 309 8.97 -8.13 4.99
CA THR A 309 7.82 -7.71 4.17
C THR A 309 7.10 -8.90 3.56
N THR A 310 7.84 -9.93 3.09
CA THR A 310 7.23 -11.14 2.52
C THR A 310 6.47 -11.91 3.59
N ASN A 311 7.02 -12.04 4.78
CA ASN A 311 6.39 -12.74 5.91
C ASN A 311 5.04 -12.12 6.35
N THR A 312 4.80 -10.82 6.08
CA THR A 312 3.48 -10.23 6.35
C THR A 312 2.37 -10.76 5.43
N TYR A 313 2.72 -11.34 4.28
CA TYR A 313 1.77 -11.91 3.32
C TYR A 313 1.56 -13.42 3.51
N LEU A 314 2.54 -14.11 4.11
CA LEU A 314 2.55 -15.56 4.24
C LEU A 314 2.07 -15.98 5.62
N ASP A 315 1.30 -17.05 5.67
CA ASP A 315 0.95 -17.70 6.91
C ASP A 315 2.13 -18.53 7.44
N SER A 316 2.07 -18.89 8.72
CA SER A 316 2.90 -19.97 9.26
C SER A 316 2.55 -21.27 8.55
N PHE A 317 3.54 -22.13 8.35
CA PHE A 317 3.26 -23.47 7.84
C PHE A 317 2.38 -24.21 8.86
N GLY A 318 1.32 -24.87 8.38
CA GLY A 318 0.50 -25.74 9.21
C GLY A 318 1.26 -27.00 9.62
N ASP A 319 0.87 -27.62 10.74
CA ASP A 319 1.54 -28.83 11.27
C ASP A 319 1.62 -29.95 10.23
N ALA A 320 0.55 -30.17 9.45
CA ALA A 320 0.52 -31.16 8.37
C ALA A 320 1.52 -30.88 7.25
N GLU A 321 1.78 -29.61 6.94
CA GLU A 321 2.74 -29.21 5.93
C GLU A 321 4.17 -29.36 6.45
N ILE A 322 4.42 -29.01 7.70
CA ILE A 322 5.68 -29.23 8.41
C ILE A 322 5.97 -30.72 8.47
N GLU A 323 5.00 -31.54 8.88
CA GLU A 323 5.12 -32.99 8.94
C GLU A 323 5.47 -33.58 7.57
N LYS A 324 4.75 -33.21 6.51
CA LYS A 324 5.02 -33.68 5.14
C LYS A 324 6.43 -33.37 4.67
N VAL A 325 6.91 -32.14 4.93
CA VAL A 325 8.27 -31.73 4.53
C VAL A 325 9.32 -32.43 5.37
N THR A 326 9.08 -32.57 6.67
CA THR A 326 9.98 -33.26 7.60
C THR A 326 10.11 -34.73 7.26
N LEU A 327 8.99 -35.42 7.04
CA LEU A 327 8.97 -36.83 6.63
C LEU A 327 9.70 -37.00 5.28
N LYS A 328 9.41 -36.15 4.29
CA LYS A 328 10.09 -36.20 3.01
C LYS A 328 11.60 -35.95 3.11
N SER A 329 12.03 -35.07 4.02
CA SER A 329 13.45 -34.73 4.20
C SER A 329 14.20 -35.78 5.01
N LEU A 330 13.56 -36.35 6.04
CA LEU A 330 14.16 -37.36 6.92
C LEU A 330 14.16 -38.76 6.29
N TYR A 331 13.13 -39.08 5.51
CA TYR A 331 12.93 -40.41 4.94
C TYR A 331 13.13 -40.47 3.42
N ASN A 332 13.86 -39.53 2.84
CA ASN A 332 14.21 -39.56 1.43
C ASN A 332 14.89 -40.87 1.08
N ASN A 333 14.09 -41.88 0.65
CA ASN A 333 14.50 -43.13 0.03
C ASN A 333 15.45 -44.05 0.83
N LYS A 334 15.47 -43.99 2.14
CA LYS A 334 16.10 -45.04 2.94
C LYS A 334 15.04 -45.72 3.79
N GLU A 335 14.69 -46.95 3.41
CA GLU A 335 14.11 -47.88 4.36
C GLU A 335 15.09 -48.00 5.54
N LEU A 336 14.75 -47.42 6.68
CA LEU A 336 15.45 -47.73 7.92
C LEU A 336 15.19 -49.19 8.22
N LYS A 337 16.14 -50.03 7.96
CA LYS A 337 16.19 -51.38 8.53
C LYS A 337 16.51 -51.19 10.01
N LEU A 338 15.49 -51.23 10.85
CA LEU A 338 15.58 -51.41 12.30
C LEU A 338 15.80 -52.88 12.60
#